data_fb3777e0a6c7b2da8b40bb05003b0064
#
_entry.id   fb3777e0a6c7b2da8b40bb05003b0064
#
_cell.length_a   1.000
_cell.length_b   1.000
_cell.length_c   1.000
_cell.angle_alpha   90.00
_cell.angle_beta   90.00
_cell.angle_gamma   90.00
#
_symmetry.space_group_name_H-M   'P 1'
#
loop_
_entity.id
_entity.type
_entity.pdbx_description
1 polymer ?
#
loop_
_entity_poly.entity_id
_entity_poly.type
_entity_poly.pdbx_seq_one_letter_code
_entity_poly.pdbx_strand_id
1 'polypeptide(L)'
;MSLVKIICYILIPFILIGLFVLLLISGPKTINYSSKKTITATSEVSEAVETLRLKSFESEGQFEEIISLRKMTEADTLLLLEAIEYQESYVAELPYYSDSAKQRLDYLKQRYDEVLSEDIYKLSIVKEELSQELFDEDDYLNAIEAIKESIALQTKINDSYSLSSFYNINRIAQLKRRLAFLNAYPIHNEILLLEAKIETLNNEEKWSEAADLLVEAIEKQLYLNSEYRSSDLSDGSKLNLLELKKITYLSTPLYQQIDDLENKAESFVEKGDNLKAANFYDDARQLQDKLNILYADSPYNSIDRMNDLMRKAQTSASHDLGEIINTLNFEIDRDLRQRKVSLAKSKILRISDAILRMQEEFPKSSHNDSVSNVKIKYLNFIRNNLELVQDRIYENLISVPGEPGIRMLKTEVSQALYSTIIGYNPSRFIGDLKPVESVNWEEAKMFCKRLSWVMGLKIRLPKEYEFRAAVGSLRFVKLENFVVSSVDGGKLTNIASKDPLGEGFYDLLGNVSEWLYSDGVFDNEPVKHIGGHFSDSLEAIYGMPLRVANRNERSRLIGFRFVVE
;
A
#
# COMPACT_ATOMS: atom_id res chain seq x y z
N MET A 1 3.41 3.86 -5.56
CA MET A 1 3.51 4.84 -6.66
C MET A 1 4.12 4.13 -7.86
N SER A 2 3.41 4.04 -9.00
CA SER A 2 3.89 3.28 -10.16
C SER A 2 5.00 4.04 -10.89
N LEU A 3 5.92 3.28 -11.50
CA LEU A 3 7.05 3.79 -12.31
C LEU A 3 6.64 4.85 -13.35
N VAL A 4 5.39 4.79 -13.84
CA VAL A 4 4.82 5.72 -14.82
C VAL A 4 4.66 7.15 -14.24
N LYS A 5 4.36 7.30 -12.95
CA LYS A 5 4.26 8.64 -12.32
C LYS A 5 5.62 9.31 -12.11
N ILE A 6 6.68 8.54 -11.90
CA ILE A 6 8.04 9.06 -11.76
C ILE A 6 8.58 9.56 -13.10
N ILE A 7 8.27 8.88 -14.20
CA ILE A 7 8.69 9.28 -15.56
C ILE A 7 8.03 10.59 -15.99
N CYS A 8 6.75 10.82 -15.66
CA CYS A 8 6.06 12.07 -16.01
C CYS A 8 6.56 13.29 -15.20
N TYR A 9 7.00 13.11 -13.95
CA TYR A 9 7.47 14.26 -13.14
C TYR A 9 8.92 14.68 -13.40
N ILE A 10 9.75 13.80 -13.94
CA ILE A 10 11.17 14.06 -14.17
C ILE A 10 11.47 14.40 -15.63
N LEU A 11 10.81 13.76 -16.60
CA LEU A 11 11.12 13.96 -18.03
C LEU A 11 10.42 15.18 -18.67
N ILE A 12 9.23 15.55 -18.25
CA ILE A 12 8.51 16.71 -18.83
C ILE A 12 9.21 18.04 -18.56
N PRO A 13 9.75 18.36 -17.37
CA PRO A 13 10.51 19.59 -17.16
C PRO A 13 11.79 19.66 -17.99
N PHE A 14 12.47 18.54 -18.21
CA PHE A 14 13.70 18.53 -19.03
C PHE A 14 13.44 18.72 -20.52
N ILE A 15 12.31 18.25 -21.04
CA ILE A 15 11.90 18.47 -22.44
C ILE A 15 11.51 19.93 -22.64
N LEU A 16 10.82 20.56 -21.70
CA LEU A 16 10.47 21.99 -21.76
C LEU A 16 11.68 22.91 -21.65
N ILE A 17 12.66 22.58 -20.81
CA ILE A 17 13.93 23.32 -20.70
C ILE A 17 14.76 23.13 -21.96
N GLY A 18 14.81 21.94 -22.55
CA GLY A 18 15.48 21.65 -23.81
C GLY A 18 14.90 22.44 -24.99
N LEU A 19 13.57 22.58 -25.08
CA LEU A 19 12.89 23.40 -26.09
C LEU A 19 13.15 24.90 -25.91
N PHE A 20 13.20 25.39 -24.66
CA PHE A 20 13.50 26.80 -24.35
C PHE A 20 14.96 27.16 -24.66
N VAL A 21 15.88 26.25 -24.40
CA VAL A 21 17.32 26.43 -24.76
C VAL A 21 17.51 26.39 -26.28
N LEU A 22 16.78 25.53 -27.00
CA LEU A 22 16.82 25.53 -28.49
C LEU A 22 16.27 26.83 -29.12
N LEU A 23 15.27 27.44 -28.49
CA LEU A 23 14.72 28.75 -28.91
C LEU A 23 15.65 29.93 -28.62
N LEU A 24 16.50 29.83 -27.59
CA LEU A 24 17.51 30.83 -27.24
C LEU A 24 18.80 30.74 -28.08
N ILE A 25 19.08 29.58 -28.68
CA ILE A 25 20.28 29.38 -29.52
C ILE A 25 20.03 29.68 -31.01
N SER A 26 18.76 29.70 -31.44
CA SER A 26 18.39 30.19 -32.78
C SER A 26 18.25 31.71 -32.77
N GLY A 27 19.34 32.42 -32.65
CA GLY A 27 19.40 33.85 -32.98
C GLY A 27 18.96 34.10 -34.45
N PRO A 28 18.43 35.28 -34.77
CA PRO A 28 17.95 35.54 -36.10
C PRO A 28 19.08 35.35 -37.11
N LYS A 29 18.91 34.36 -37.99
CA LYS A 29 19.78 34.20 -39.14
C LYS A 29 19.64 35.44 -39.99
N THR A 30 20.66 36.27 -39.99
CA THR A 30 20.83 37.33 -40.99
C THR A 30 20.92 36.64 -42.35
N ILE A 31 19.82 36.70 -43.09
CA ILE A 31 19.81 36.34 -44.50
C ILE A 31 20.51 37.47 -45.24
N ASN A 32 21.75 37.25 -45.62
CA ASN A 32 22.42 38.12 -46.59
C ASN A 32 21.72 37.99 -47.93
N TYR A 33 20.86 38.95 -48.23
CA TYR A 33 20.40 39.15 -49.61
C TYR A 33 21.53 39.67 -50.46
N SER A 34 22.08 38.77 -51.26
CA SER A 34 22.91 39.10 -52.40
C SER A 34 22.13 40.11 -53.27
N SER A 35 22.79 41.21 -53.56
CA SER A 35 22.40 42.28 -54.45
C SER A 35 21.77 41.76 -55.73
N LYS A 36 20.43 41.80 -55.84
CA LYS A 36 19.75 41.83 -57.14
C LYS A 36 19.39 43.24 -57.45
N LYS A 37 19.92 43.64 -58.58
CA LYS A 37 19.68 44.88 -59.31
C LYS A 37 18.46 45.66 -58.86
N THR A 38 18.69 46.79 -58.27
CA THR A 38 17.73 47.91 -58.18
C THR A 38 17.26 48.28 -59.60
N ILE A 39 16.08 47.80 -59.96
CA ILE A 39 15.33 48.39 -61.03
C ILE A 39 14.75 49.68 -60.44
N THR A 40 15.38 50.78 -60.67
CA THR A 40 14.85 52.09 -60.46
C THR A 40 13.73 52.30 -61.50
N ALA A 41 12.53 51.75 -61.15
CA ALA A 41 11.31 52.30 -61.77
C ALA A 41 10.90 53.52 -60.92
N THR A 42 11.44 54.66 -61.18
CA THR A 42 10.84 55.91 -60.82
C THR A 42 9.62 56.06 -61.72
N SER A 43 8.52 55.34 -61.39
CA SER A 43 7.20 55.80 -61.79
C SER A 43 6.91 57.01 -60.89
N GLU A 44 6.98 58.17 -61.39
CA GLU A 44 6.51 59.38 -60.72
C GLU A 44 5.07 59.11 -60.29
N VAL A 45 4.85 59.06 -58.92
CA VAL A 45 3.50 59.07 -58.37
C VAL A 45 2.84 60.36 -58.85
N SER A 46 1.67 60.30 -59.51
CA SER A 46 1.02 61.48 -60.01
C SER A 46 0.74 62.46 -58.88
N GLU A 47 0.82 63.75 -59.13
CA GLU A 47 0.54 64.84 -58.17
C GLU A 47 -0.84 64.63 -57.48
N ALA A 48 -1.79 64.05 -58.22
CA ALA A 48 -3.12 63.70 -57.70
C ALA A 48 -3.09 62.62 -56.63
N VAL A 49 -2.27 61.58 -56.80
CA VAL A 49 -2.13 60.45 -55.82
C VAL A 49 -1.40 60.93 -54.55
N GLU A 50 -0.37 61.79 -54.68
CA GLU A 50 0.32 62.36 -53.51
C GLU A 50 -0.60 63.32 -52.72
N THR A 51 -1.52 64.03 -53.42
CA THR A 51 -2.54 64.85 -52.78
C THR A 51 -3.47 64.02 -51.86
N LEU A 52 -3.83 62.80 -52.23
CA LEU A 52 -4.63 61.93 -51.39
C LEU A 52 -3.87 61.56 -50.06
N ARG A 53 -2.61 61.31 -50.18
CA ARG A 53 -1.76 61.08 -49.01
C ARG A 53 -1.72 62.24 -48.03
N LEU A 54 -1.51 63.48 -48.60
CA LEU A 54 -1.47 64.72 -47.81
C LEU A 54 -2.80 65.01 -47.14
N LYS A 55 -3.93 64.85 -47.83
CA LYS A 55 -5.26 64.98 -47.24
C LYS A 55 -5.52 63.99 -46.08
N SER A 56 -5.09 62.74 -46.22
CA SER A 56 -5.20 61.79 -45.15
C SER A 56 -4.47 62.27 -43.89
N PHE A 57 -3.28 62.84 -44.00
CA PHE A 57 -2.54 63.39 -42.85
C PHE A 57 -3.18 64.64 -42.29
N GLU A 58 -3.76 65.52 -43.16
CA GLU A 58 -4.43 66.73 -42.74
C GLU A 58 -5.70 66.42 -41.90
N SER A 59 -6.57 65.51 -42.37
CA SER A 59 -7.80 65.16 -41.69
C SER A 59 -7.47 64.47 -40.32
N GLU A 60 -6.45 63.59 -40.26
CA GLU A 60 -5.97 63.02 -38.99
C GLU A 60 -5.42 64.11 -38.04
N GLY A 61 -4.58 65.02 -38.54
CA GLY A 61 -4.02 66.14 -37.77
C GLY A 61 -5.10 67.06 -37.19
N GLN A 62 -6.13 67.42 -37.97
CA GLN A 62 -7.29 68.17 -37.48
C GLN A 62 -8.05 67.43 -36.40
N PHE A 63 -8.23 66.12 -36.53
CA PHE A 63 -8.84 65.29 -35.49
C PHE A 63 -8.03 65.32 -34.19
N GLU A 64 -6.73 65.06 -34.24
CA GLU A 64 -5.85 65.03 -33.03
C GLU A 64 -5.77 66.43 -32.38
N GLU A 65 -5.79 67.52 -33.14
CA GLU A 65 -5.86 68.88 -32.60
C GLU A 65 -7.16 69.10 -31.81
N ILE A 66 -8.31 68.71 -32.38
CA ILE A 66 -9.63 68.87 -31.75
C ILE A 66 -9.73 68.12 -30.45
N ILE A 67 -9.32 66.83 -30.42
CA ILE A 67 -9.40 66.03 -29.20
C ILE A 67 -8.43 66.48 -28.13
N SER A 68 -7.34 67.17 -28.47
CA SER A 68 -6.41 67.76 -27.52
C SER A 68 -7.00 69.03 -26.84
N LEU A 69 -7.94 69.71 -27.46
CA LEU A 69 -8.51 70.99 -27.00
C LEU A 69 -9.84 70.84 -26.25
N ARG A 70 -10.64 69.81 -26.57
CA ARG A 70 -11.95 69.56 -25.95
C ARG A 70 -12.34 68.10 -26.02
N LYS A 71 -13.36 67.71 -25.23
CA LYS A 71 -13.94 66.40 -25.36
C LYS A 71 -14.47 66.11 -26.75
N MET A 72 -14.16 64.97 -27.29
CA MET A 72 -14.60 64.50 -28.61
C MET A 72 -16.12 64.42 -28.71
N THR A 73 -16.64 64.72 -29.90
CA THR A 73 -18.04 64.51 -30.28
C THR A 73 -18.10 63.51 -31.44
N GLU A 74 -19.29 62.91 -31.66
CA GLU A 74 -19.50 61.99 -32.78
C GLU A 74 -19.17 62.57 -34.14
N ALA A 75 -19.39 63.88 -34.31
CA ALA A 75 -19.04 64.58 -35.54
C ALA A 75 -17.52 64.67 -35.81
N ASP A 76 -16.72 64.67 -34.74
CA ASP A 76 -15.25 64.76 -34.90
C ASP A 76 -14.65 63.44 -35.43
N THR A 77 -15.32 62.31 -35.23
CA THR A 77 -14.86 60.98 -35.74
C THR A 77 -14.95 60.91 -37.27
N LEU A 78 -15.74 61.77 -37.91
CA LEU A 78 -15.80 61.87 -39.35
C LEU A 78 -14.46 62.28 -39.98
N LEU A 79 -13.63 63.06 -39.27
CA LEU A 79 -12.28 63.40 -39.71
C LEU A 79 -11.35 62.19 -39.80
N LEU A 80 -11.44 61.23 -38.85
CA LEU A 80 -10.69 59.97 -38.95
C LEU A 80 -11.25 59.12 -40.12
N LEU A 81 -12.56 59.09 -40.31
CA LEU A 81 -13.17 58.35 -41.42
C LEU A 81 -12.70 58.90 -42.75
N GLU A 82 -12.71 60.24 -42.92
CA GLU A 82 -12.15 60.88 -44.08
C GLU A 82 -10.66 60.60 -44.30
N ALA A 83 -9.87 60.59 -43.23
CA ALA A 83 -8.45 60.18 -43.28
C ALA A 83 -8.26 58.73 -43.77
N ILE A 84 -9.14 57.81 -43.36
CA ILE A 84 -9.17 56.42 -43.83
C ILE A 84 -9.54 56.39 -45.33
N GLU A 85 -10.62 57.06 -45.75
CA GLU A 85 -11.07 57.09 -47.16
C GLU A 85 -9.97 57.62 -48.08
N TYR A 86 -9.31 58.73 -47.72
CA TYR A 86 -8.17 59.25 -48.47
C TYR A 86 -6.98 58.25 -48.48
N GLN A 87 -6.69 57.58 -47.39
CA GLN A 87 -5.61 56.59 -47.35
C GLN A 87 -5.95 55.34 -48.17
N GLU A 88 -7.21 54.89 -48.17
CA GLU A 88 -7.68 53.76 -49.00
C GLU A 88 -7.53 54.11 -50.49
N SER A 89 -7.98 55.28 -50.86
CA SER A 89 -7.84 55.80 -52.24
C SER A 89 -6.36 55.93 -52.65
N TYR A 90 -5.50 56.40 -51.72
CA TYR A 90 -4.06 56.50 -51.97
C TYR A 90 -3.46 55.12 -52.19
N VAL A 91 -3.78 54.11 -51.34
CA VAL A 91 -3.27 52.71 -51.46
C VAL A 91 -3.76 52.07 -52.76
N ALA A 92 -5.02 52.30 -53.16
CA ALA A 92 -5.61 51.73 -54.37
C ALA A 92 -5.01 52.32 -55.68
N GLU A 93 -4.64 53.62 -55.71
CA GLU A 93 -4.11 54.31 -56.89
C GLU A 93 -2.58 54.22 -56.99
N LEU A 94 -1.88 53.65 -55.98
CA LEU A 94 -0.44 53.46 -56.08
C LEU A 94 -0.08 52.44 -57.16
N PRO A 95 0.90 52.80 -58.07
CA PRO A 95 1.29 51.94 -59.19
C PRO A 95 2.14 50.69 -58.71
N TYR A 96 2.46 50.60 -57.44
CA TYR A 96 3.23 49.48 -56.79
C TYR A 96 2.72 49.23 -55.39
N TYR A 97 2.95 48.02 -54.92
CA TYR A 97 2.62 47.64 -53.53
C TYR A 97 3.53 48.40 -52.57
N SER A 98 2.95 49.04 -51.57
CA SER A 98 3.68 49.76 -50.51
C SER A 98 3.27 49.26 -49.13
N ASP A 99 4.16 48.59 -48.49
CA ASP A 99 3.94 48.08 -47.08
C ASP A 99 3.67 49.24 -46.12
N SER A 100 4.38 50.36 -46.25
CA SER A 100 4.21 51.54 -45.41
C SER A 100 2.84 52.25 -45.60
N ALA A 101 2.33 52.34 -46.83
CA ALA A 101 1.01 52.90 -47.10
C ALA A 101 -0.10 52.01 -46.51
N LYS A 102 0.03 50.71 -46.61
CA LYS A 102 -0.90 49.75 -46.03
C LYS A 102 -0.84 49.75 -44.49
N GLN A 103 0.34 49.76 -43.89
CA GLN A 103 0.52 49.83 -42.42
C GLN A 103 -0.13 51.12 -41.87
N ARG A 104 -0.03 52.27 -42.60
CA ARG A 104 -0.71 53.46 -42.18
C ARG A 104 -2.24 53.33 -42.26
N LEU A 105 -2.77 52.68 -43.28
CA LEU A 105 -4.21 52.43 -43.41
C LEU A 105 -4.69 51.58 -42.25
N ASP A 106 -3.96 50.50 -41.93
CA ASP A 106 -4.28 49.61 -40.80
C ASP A 106 -4.22 50.37 -39.47
N TYR A 107 -3.22 51.24 -39.28
CA TYR A 107 -3.12 52.13 -38.12
C TYR A 107 -4.33 53.09 -38.00
N LEU A 108 -4.76 53.75 -39.08
CA LEU A 108 -5.92 54.68 -39.06
C LEU A 108 -7.22 53.93 -38.72
N LYS A 109 -7.42 52.70 -39.25
CA LYS A 109 -8.56 51.87 -38.95
C LYS A 109 -8.54 51.43 -37.47
N GLN A 110 -7.39 51.03 -36.97
CA GLN A 110 -7.24 50.72 -35.57
C GLN A 110 -7.53 51.94 -34.68
N ARG A 111 -6.98 53.10 -35.01
CA ARG A 111 -7.21 54.35 -34.27
C ARG A 111 -8.68 54.75 -34.26
N TYR A 112 -9.41 54.58 -35.36
CA TYR A 112 -10.84 54.79 -35.44
C TYR A 112 -11.61 53.87 -34.51
N ASP A 113 -11.34 52.57 -34.55
CA ASP A 113 -11.96 51.60 -33.67
C ASP A 113 -11.64 51.89 -32.19
N GLU A 114 -10.40 52.27 -31.86
CA GLU A 114 -10.02 52.64 -30.49
C GLU A 114 -10.81 53.83 -29.96
N VAL A 115 -10.89 54.89 -30.75
CA VAL A 115 -11.60 56.13 -30.37
C VAL A 115 -13.08 55.87 -30.12
N LEU A 116 -13.74 55.09 -30.97
CA LEU A 116 -15.17 54.78 -30.83
C LEU A 116 -15.45 53.79 -29.67
N SER A 117 -14.51 52.98 -29.34
CA SER A 117 -14.69 51.97 -28.30
C SER A 117 -14.22 52.42 -26.91
N GLU A 118 -13.41 53.45 -26.77
CA GLU A 118 -12.80 53.90 -25.51
C GLU A 118 -13.83 54.23 -24.42
N ASP A 119 -14.82 55.08 -24.74
CA ASP A 119 -15.86 55.47 -23.77
C ASP A 119 -16.77 54.27 -23.39
N ILE A 120 -17.02 53.37 -24.38
CA ILE A 120 -17.78 52.14 -24.13
C ILE A 120 -17.00 51.24 -23.19
N TYR A 121 -15.69 51.12 -23.36
CA TYR A 121 -14.82 50.34 -22.50
C TYR A 121 -14.77 50.90 -21.07
N LYS A 122 -14.57 52.26 -20.94
CA LYS A 122 -14.59 52.92 -19.61
C LYS A 122 -15.91 52.67 -18.88
N LEU A 123 -17.03 52.78 -19.59
CA LEU A 123 -18.35 52.49 -19.02
C LEU A 123 -18.48 51.03 -18.60
N SER A 124 -17.95 50.10 -19.39
CA SER A 124 -17.93 48.67 -19.04
C SER A 124 -17.15 48.41 -17.72
N ILE A 125 -16.02 49.09 -17.50
CA ILE A 125 -15.25 49.02 -16.25
C ILE A 125 -16.07 49.55 -15.07
N VAL A 126 -16.65 50.76 -15.22
CA VAL A 126 -17.49 51.35 -14.16
C VAL A 126 -18.64 50.45 -13.76
N LYS A 127 -19.27 49.77 -14.75
CA LYS A 127 -20.35 48.80 -14.45
C LYS A 127 -19.86 47.54 -13.75
N GLU A 128 -18.64 47.10 -14.04
CA GLU A 128 -18.03 46.00 -13.35
C GLU A 128 -17.69 46.35 -11.89
N GLU A 129 -17.11 47.55 -11.64
CA GLU A 129 -16.82 48.07 -10.31
C GLU A 129 -18.12 48.28 -9.51
N LEU A 130 -19.14 48.85 -10.08
CA LEU A 130 -20.48 49.00 -9.48
C LEU A 130 -21.07 47.65 -9.07
N SER A 131 -20.92 46.61 -9.93
CA SER A 131 -21.37 45.27 -9.59
C SER A 131 -20.64 44.68 -8.35
N GLN A 132 -19.37 45.03 -8.18
CA GLN A 132 -18.63 44.61 -7.00
C GLN A 132 -19.09 45.37 -5.74
N GLU A 133 -19.25 46.68 -5.82
CA GLU A 133 -19.75 47.51 -4.71
C GLU A 133 -21.14 47.01 -4.22
N LEU A 134 -22.07 46.81 -5.15
CA LEU A 134 -23.41 46.30 -4.82
C LEU A 134 -23.39 44.90 -4.23
N PHE A 135 -22.50 44.04 -4.68
CA PHE A 135 -22.30 42.73 -4.08
C PHE A 135 -21.81 42.82 -2.63
N ASP A 136 -20.87 43.71 -2.35
CA ASP A 136 -20.32 43.94 -1.00
C ASP A 136 -21.37 44.56 -0.04
N GLU A 137 -22.40 45.24 -0.61
CA GLU A 137 -23.57 45.76 0.11
C GLU A 137 -24.75 44.77 0.21
N ASP A 138 -24.55 43.49 -0.16
CA ASP A 138 -25.56 42.43 -0.23
C ASP A 138 -26.71 42.66 -1.23
N ASP A 139 -26.57 43.61 -2.15
CA ASP A 139 -27.56 43.91 -3.23
C ASP A 139 -27.27 43.08 -4.48
N TYR A 140 -27.49 41.75 -4.37
CA TYR A 140 -27.17 40.79 -5.44
C TYR A 140 -27.95 41.02 -6.73
N LEU A 141 -29.20 41.52 -6.66
CA LEU A 141 -30.02 41.71 -7.84
C LEU A 141 -29.46 42.84 -8.72
N ASN A 142 -29.12 43.99 -8.12
CA ASN A 142 -28.54 45.09 -8.84
C ASN A 142 -27.09 44.80 -9.24
N ALA A 143 -26.32 44.04 -8.47
CA ALA A 143 -25.01 43.55 -8.84
C ALA A 143 -25.03 42.70 -10.13
N ILE A 144 -26.03 41.81 -10.25
CA ILE A 144 -26.26 40.99 -11.46
C ILE A 144 -26.60 41.85 -12.66
N GLU A 145 -27.42 42.88 -12.50
CA GLU A 145 -27.79 43.75 -13.60
C GLU A 145 -26.60 44.60 -14.07
N ALA A 146 -25.81 45.12 -13.15
CA ALA A 146 -24.61 45.89 -13.49
C ALA A 146 -23.57 45.03 -14.26
N ILE A 147 -23.34 43.77 -13.86
CA ILE A 147 -22.40 42.92 -14.60
C ILE A 147 -22.95 42.51 -15.98
N LYS A 148 -24.25 42.34 -16.15
CA LYS A 148 -24.87 42.12 -17.48
C LYS A 148 -24.67 43.29 -18.38
N GLU A 149 -24.81 44.53 -17.87
CA GLU A 149 -24.51 45.75 -18.66
C GLU A 149 -23.05 45.80 -19.08
N SER A 150 -22.11 45.48 -18.17
CA SER A 150 -20.69 45.38 -18.49
C SER A 150 -20.40 44.34 -19.60
N ILE A 151 -21.04 43.17 -19.55
CA ILE A 151 -20.95 42.14 -20.59
C ILE A 151 -21.47 42.67 -21.94
N ALA A 152 -22.63 43.34 -21.93
CA ALA A 152 -23.22 43.88 -23.16
C ALA A 152 -22.33 44.93 -23.81
N LEU A 153 -21.73 45.81 -23.01
CA LEU A 153 -20.77 46.83 -23.48
C LEU A 153 -19.51 46.20 -24.08
N GLN A 154 -18.90 45.22 -23.39
CA GLN A 154 -17.73 44.53 -23.92
C GLN A 154 -18.07 43.72 -25.19
N THR A 155 -19.24 43.10 -25.23
CA THR A 155 -19.72 42.39 -26.43
C THR A 155 -19.86 43.35 -27.61
N LYS A 156 -20.44 44.54 -27.38
CA LYS A 156 -20.54 45.59 -28.42
C LYS A 156 -19.16 46.01 -28.96
N ILE A 157 -18.16 46.11 -28.07
CA ILE A 157 -16.78 46.41 -28.51
C ILE A 157 -16.26 45.29 -29.41
N ASN A 158 -16.40 44.02 -28.96
CA ASN A 158 -15.87 42.88 -29.70
C ASN A 158 -16.59 42.66 -31.07
N ASP A 159 -17.88 42.97 -31.16
CA ASP A 159 -18.66 42.80 -32.39
C ASP A 159 -18.45 43.91 -33.38
N SER A 160 -18.25 45.17 -32.93
CA SER A 160 -18.24 46.36 -33.78
C SER A 160 -16.85 46.95 -34.01
N TYR A 161 -15.87 46.70 -33.14
CA TYR A 161 -14.55 47.36 -33.13
C TYR A 161 -13.41 46.34 -33.00
N SER A 162 -13.32 45.47 -34.01
CA SER A 162 -12.42 44.31 -33.99
C SER A 162 -10.92 44.65 -34.02
N LEU A 163 -10.56 45.87 -34.47
CA LEU A 163 -9.18 46.37 -34.53
C LEU A 163 -8.77 47.14 -33.28
N SER A 164 -9.71 47.44 -32.39
CA SER A 164 -9.44 48.18 -31.15
C SER A 164 -8.58 47.34 -30.19
N SER A 165 -7.68 48.00 -29.45
CA SER A 165 -6.93 47.40 -28.34
C SER A 165 -7.84 46.94 -27.18
N PHE A 166 -9.09 47.44 -27.11
CA PHE A 166 -10.12 47.03 -26.15
C PHE A 166 -10.90 45.78 -26.56
N TYR A 167 -10.69 45.25 -27.78
CA TYR A 167 -11.20 43.96 -28.20
C TYR A 167 -10.62 42.83 -27.32
N ASN A 168 -11.47 42.11 -26.57
CA ASN A 168 -11.00 41.10 -25.65
C ASN A 168 -12.05 40.01 -25.39
N ILE A 169 -11.88 38.84 -26.03
CA ILE A 169 -12.75 37.69 -25.85
C ILE A 169 -12.61 37.11 -24.42
N ASN A 170 -11.39 37.11 -23.88
CA ASN A 170 -11.13 36.57 -22.53
C ASN A 170 -11.85 37.38 -21.44
N ARG A 171 -11.95 38.72 -21.65
CA ARG A 171 -12.69 39.57 -20.71
C ARG A 171 -14.17 39.21 -20.66
N ILE A 172 -14.82 38.94 -21.80
CA ILE A 172 -16.22 38.46 -21.81
C ILE A 172 -16.35 37.17 -21.05
N ALA A 173 -15.42 36.24 -21.20
CA ALA A 173 -15.42 34.98 -20.44
C ALA A 173 -15.29 35.22 -18.92
N GLN A 174 -14.43 36.17 -18.51
CA GLN A 174 -14.27 36.56 -17.10
C GLN A 174 -15.55 37.19 -16.53
N LEU A 175 -16.13 38.13 -17.22
CA LEU A 175 -17.39 38.78 -16.83
C LEU A 175 -18.55 37.78 -16.74
N LYS A 176 -18.66 36.83 -17.68
CA LYS A 176 -19.66 35.75 -17.64
C LYS A 176 -19.42 34.81 -16.46
N ARG A 177 -18.15 34.51 -16.09
CA ARG A 177 -17.84 33.74 -14.87
C ARG A 177 -18.29 34.50 -13.63
N ARG A 178 -18.05 35.80 -13.56
CA ARG A 178 -18.53 36.67 -12.48
C ARG A 178 -20.06 36.67 -12.38
N LEU A 179 -20.75 36.78 -13.50
CA LEU A 179 -22.21 36.67 -13.56
C LEU A 179 -22.71 35.32 -13.02
N ALA A 180 -22.04 34.21 -13.41
CA ALA A 180 -22.36 32.88 -12.90
C ALA A 180 -22.16 32.78 -11.39
N PHE A 181 -21.07 33.37 -10.88
CA PHE A 181 -20.81 33.45 -9.43
C PHE A 181 -21.93 34.21 -8.70
N LEU A 182 -22.31 35.42 -9.18
CA LEU A 182 -23.36 36.23 -8.54
C LEU A 182 -24.70 35.51 -8.48
N ASN A 183 -25.09 34.81 -9.55
CA ASN A 183 -26.33 34.01 -9.58
C ASN A 183 -26.27 32.78 -8.65
N ALA A 184 -25.10 32.16 -8.50
CA ALA A 184 -24.90 31.00 -7.66
C ALA A 184 -24.82 31.33 -6.16
N TYR A 185 -24.40 32.55 -5.82
CA TYR A 185 -24.08 32.96 -4.46
C TYR A 185 -25.23 32.82 -3.46
N PRO A 186 -26.48 33.23 -3.75
CA PRO A 186 -27.59 33.05 -2.83
C PRO A 186 -27.83 31.57 -2.49
N ILE A 187 -27.73 30.67 -3.50
CA ILE A 187 -27.90 29.22 -3.30
C ILE A 187 -26.77 28.68 -2.43
N HIS A 188 -25.55 29.14 -2.67
CA HIS A 188 -24.39 28.78 -1.84
C HIS A 188 -24.60 29.17 -0.37
N ASN A 189 -25.10 30.37 -0.11
CA ASN A 189 -25.41 30.82 1.26
C ASN A 189 -26.50 29.96 1.93
N GLU A 190 -27.51 29.54 1.18
CA GLU A 190 -28.50 28.58 1.70
C GLU A 190 -27.87 27.25 2.10
N ILE A 191 -26.93 26.74 1.28
CA ILE A 191 -26.17 25.52 1.61
C ILE A 191 -25.36 25.71 2.90
N LEU A 192 -24.68 26.85 3.08
CA LEU A 192 -23.92 27.14 4.30
C LEU A 192 -24.83 27.19 5.55
N LEU A 193 -26.01 27.77 5.44
CA LEU A 193 -26.99 27.81 6.52
C LEU A 193 -27.50 26.40 6.88
N LEU A 194 -27.72 25.55 5.86
CA LEU A 194 -28.06 24.15 6.08
C LEU A 194 -26.94 23.40 6.77
N GLU A 195 -25.68 23.58 6.33
CA GLU A 195 -24.50 22.96 6.96
C GLU A 195 -24.36 23.35 8.45
N ALA A 196 -24.62 24.61 8.80
CA ALA A 196 -24.61 25.05 10.20
C ALA A 196 -25.70 24.38 11.05
N LYS A 197 -26.91 24.21 10.50
CA LYS A 197 -28.00 23.48 11.18
C LYS A 197 -27.68 21.98 11.31
N ILE A 198 -27.13 21.38 10.27
CA ILE A 198 -26.71 19.97 10.25
C ILE A 198 -25.68 19.72 11.36
N GLU A 199 -24.71 20.62 11.52
CA GLU A 199 -23.68 20.47 12.57
C GLU A 199 -24.31 20.59 13.98
N THR A 200 -25.29 21.47 14.16
CA THR A 200 -26.04 21.57 15.42
C THR A 200 -26.77 20.26 15.74
N LEU A 201 -27.50 19.70 14.76
CA LEU A 201 -28.23 18.45 14.92
C LEU A 201 -27.28 17.25 15.17
N ASN A 202 -26.12 17.24 14.53
CA ASN A 202 -25.09 16.24 14.77
C ASN A 202 -24.60 16.27 16.22
N ASN A 203 -24.35 17.46 16.77
CA ASN A 203 -23.95 17.64 18.16
C ASN A 203 -25.05 17.25 19.17
N GLU A 204 -26.32 17.29 18.74
CA GLU A 204 -27.48 16.83 19.50
C GLU A 204 -27.77 15.33 19.26
N GLU A 205 -26.95 14.62 18.53
CA GLU A 205 -27.12 13.20 18.15
C GLU A 205 -28.40 12.91 17.35
N LYS A 206 -28.98 13.93 16.69
CA LYS A 206 -30.14 13.85 15.83
C LYS A 206 -29.78 13.53 14.38
N TRP A 207 -29.10 12.40 14.18
CA TRP A 207 -28.49 12.07 12.87
C TRP A 207 -29.50 11.88 11.74
N SER A 208 -30.72 11.39 12.03
CA SER A 208 -31.74 11.25 11.01
C SER A 208 -32.20 12.60 10.46
N GLU A 209 -32.45 13.56 11.36
CA GLU A 209 -32.86 14.93 10.98
C GLU A 209 -31.70 15.65 10.25
N ALA A 210 -30.45 15.43 10.69
CA ALA A 210 -29.27 15.95 10.01
C ALA A 210 -29.10 15.36 8.60
N ALA A 211 -29.41 14.06 8.43
CA ALA A 211 -29.35 13.39 7.13
C ALA A 211 -30.43 13.93 6.16
N ASP A 212 -31.62 14.25 6.65
CA ASP A 212 -32.70 14.85 5.85
C ASP A 212 -32.29 16.24 5.33
N LEU A 213 -31.68 17.09 6.17
CA LEU A 213 -31.13 18.37 5.74
C LEU A 213 -29.94 18.23 4.76
N LEU A 214 -29.15 17.15 4.89
CA LEU A 214 -28.10 16.86 3.93
C LEU A 214 -28.65 16.53 2.53
N VAL A 215 -29.83 15.89 2.43
CA VAL A 215 -30.49 15.69 1.14
C VAL A 215 -30.79 17.04 0.47
N GLU A 216 -31.35 17.99 1.21
CA GLU A 216 -31.64 19.34 0.69
C GLU A 216 -30.34 20.07 0.24
N ALA A 217 -29.29 20.00 1.07
CA ALA A 217 -28.00 20.62 0.74
C ALA A 217 -27.35 19.98 -0.51
N ILE A 218 -27.47 18.66 -0.68
CA ILE A 218 -27.00 17.93 -1.87
C ILE A 218 -27.78 18.36 -3.12
N GLU A 219 -29.10 18.45 -3.06
CA GLU A 219 -29.93 18.90 -4.18
C GLU A 219 -29.56 20.32 -4.63
N LYS A 220 -29.36 21.24 -3.67
CA LYS A 220 -28.93 22.62 -3.96
C LYS A 220 -27.53 22.65 -4.56
N GLN A 221 -26.58 21.86 -4.08
CA GLN A 221 -25.21 21.80 -4.64
C GLN A 221 -25.22 21.16 -6.04
N LEU A 222 -26.04 20.14 -6.29
CA LEU A 222 -26.24 19.57 -7.62
C LEU A 222 -26.78 20.60 -8.59
N TYR A 223 -27.83 21.34 -8.18
CA TYR A 223 -28.38 22.43 -9.00
C TYR A 223 -27.33 23.48 -9.31
N LEU A 224 -26.55 23.93 -8.32
CA LEU A 224 -25.47 24.89 -8.49
C LEU A 224 -24.42 24.37 -9.49
N ASN A 225 -24.01 23.12 -9.35
CA ASN A 225 -23.01 22.50 -10.24
C ASN A 225 -23.52 22.29 -11.67
N SER A 226 -24.84 22.13 -11.88
CA SER A 226 -25.43 21.93 -13.21
C SER A 226 -25.68 23.25 -13.94
N GLU A 227 -26.28 24.24 -13.27
CA GLU A 227 -26.72 25.49 -13.88
C GLU A 227 -25.60 26.52 -13.95
N TYR A 228 -24.68 26.54 -12.98
CA TYR A 228 -23.61 27.53 -12.86
C TYR A 228 -22.21 26.93 -12.97
N ARG A 229 -22.00 26.07 -13.98
CA ARG A 229 -20.73 25.32 -14.19
C ARG A 229 -19.48 26.20 -14.28
N SER A 230 -19.63 27.45 -14.75
CA SER A 230 -18.51 28.39 -14.85
C SER A 230 -18.23 29.17 -13.57
N SER A 231 -19.07 29.02 -12.55
CA SER A 231 -18.88 29.64 -11.25
C SER A 231 -17.83 28.90 -10.43
N ASP A 232 -17.03 29.63 -9.65
CA ASP A 232 -16.07 29.06 -8.69
C ASP A 232 -16.78 28.35 -7.50
N LEU A 233 -18.10 28.52 -7.36
CA LEU A 233 -18.93 27.82 -6.38
C LEU A 233 -19.42 26.45 -6.87
N SER A 234 -19.22 26.14 -8.15
CA SER A 234 -19.48 24.80 -8.71
C SER A 234 -18.36 23.85 -8.28
N ASP A 235 -18.63 23.01 -7.30
CA ASP A 235 -17.66 22.11 -6.65
C ASP A 235 -18.19 20.69 -6.53
N GLY A 236 -17.60 19.79 -7.33
CA GLY A 236 -17.90 18.36 -7.26
C GLY A 236 -17.34 17.69 -5.99
N SER A 237 -16.23 18.22 -5.44
CA SER A 237 -15.64 17.69 -4.21
C SER A 237 -16.54 17.98 -3.01
N LYS A 238 -17.16 19.17 -2.97
CA LYS A 238 -18.16 19.50 -1.93
C LYS A 238 -19.37 18.58 -1.99
N LEU A 239 -19.86 18.29 -3.20
CA LEU A 239 -20.97 17.35 -3.38
C LEU A 239 -20.64 15.97 -2.79
N ASN A 240 -19.49 15.40 -3.14
CA ASN A 240 -19.04 14.11 -2.61
C ASN A 240 -18.91 14.13 -1.09
N LEU A 241 -18.45 15.26 -0.52
CA LEU A 241 -18.35 15.41 0.95
C LEU A 241 -19.72 15.40 1.63
N LEU A 242 -20.70 16.09 1.05
CA LEU A 242 -22.08 16.11 1.59
C LEU A 242 -22.71 14.71 1.51
N GLU A 243 -22.52 13.98 0.41
CA GLU A 243 -22.98 12.60 0.25
C GLU A 243 -22.33 11.67 1.27
N LEU A 244 -21.02 11.77 1.49
CA LEU A 244 -20.31 11.00 2.49
C LEU A 244 -20.83 11.31 3.90
N LYS A 245 -21.05 12.59 4.25
CA LYS A 245 -21.63 12.98 5.54
C LYS A 245 -23.02 12.37 5.74
N LYS A 246 -23.87 12.40 4.70
CA LYS A 246 -25.20 11.81 4.76
C LYS A 246 -25.15 10.31 5.08
N ILE A 247 -24.35 9.56 4.36
CA ILE A 247 -24.19 8.11 4.59
C ILE A 247 -23.61 7.85 5.99
N THR A 248 -22.66 8.66 6.44
CA THR A 248 -22.09 8.56 7.78
C THR A 248 -23.17 8.75 8.85
N TYR A 249 -23.97 9.80 8.77
CA TYR A 249 -25.01 10.06 9.76
C TYR A 249 -26.12 8.99 9.78
N LEU A 250 -26.52 8.48 8.61
CA LEU A 250 -27.47 7.38 8.52
C LEU A 250 -26.95 6.08 9.12
N SER A 251 -25.65 5.84 9.07
CA SER A 251 -25.01 4.61 9.59
C SER A 251 -24.56 4.72 11.05
N THR A 252 -24.40 5.93 11.60
CA THR A 252 -23.92 6.16 12.97
C THR A 252 -24.76 5.46 14.05
N PRO A 253 -26.12 5.49 14.04
CA PRO A 253 -26.91 4.81 15.06
C PRO A 253 -26.68 3.30 15.09
N LEU A 254 -26.48 2.69 13.91
CA LEU A 254 -26.21 1.27 13.81
C LEU A 254 -24.79 0.94 14.30
N TYR A 255 -23.82 1.80 13.97
CA TYR A 255 -22.45 1.67 14.45
C TYR A 255 -22.36 1.77 15.98
N GLN A 256 -23.08 2.69 16.61
CA GLN A 256 -23.13 2.81 18.08
C GLN A 256 -23.75 1.57 18.73
N GLN A 257 -24.84 1.00 18.14
CA GLN A 257 -25.39 -0.25 18.66
C GLN A 257 -24.37 -1.40 18.61
N ILE A 258 -23.53 -1.45 17.57
CA ILE A 258 -22.48 -2.45 17.46
C ILE A 258 -21.44 -2.27 18.59
N ASP A 259 -21.00 -1.03 18.84
CA ASP A 259 -20.05 -0.71 19.92
C ASP A 259 -20.64 -1.06 21.30
N ASP A 260 -21.92 -0.75 21.54
CA ASP A 260 -22.60 -1.06 22.80
C ASP A 260 -22.68 -2.58 23.05
N LEU A 261 -22.96 -3.36 21.99
CA LEU A 261 -23.00 -4.82 22.10
C LEU A 261 -21.59 -5.40 22.34
N GLU A 262 -20.58 -4.87 21.67
CA GLU A 262 -19.20 -5.28 21.85
C GLU A 262 -18.72 -4.98 23.29
N ASN A 263 -18.98 -3.79 23.82
CA ASN A 263 -18.68 -3.42 25.21
C ASN A 263 -19.40 -4.32 26.23
N LYS A 264 -20.67 -4.66 25.98
CA LYS A 264 -21.40 -5.62 26.82
C LYS A 264 -20.75 -7.00 26.79
N ALA A 265 -20.37 -7.49 25.60
CA ALA A 265 -19.69 -8.76 25.44
C ALA A 265 -18.38 -8.79 26.25
N GLU A 266 -17.56 -7.75 26.17
CA GLU A 266 -16.31 -7.63 26.92
C GLU A 266 -16.56 -7.68 28.45
N SER A 267 -17.58 -6.97 28.93
CA SER A 267 -17.98 -7.06 30.36
C SER A 267 -18.39 -8.47 30.80
N PHE A 268 -18.98 -9.28 29.91
CA PHE A 268 -19.30 -10.68 30.24
C PHE A 268 -18.07 -11.59 30.20
N VAL A 269 -17.10 -11.34 29.30
CA VAL A 269 -15.78 -12.02 29.31
C VAL A 269 -15.07 -11.79 30.65
N GLU A 270 -15.03 -10.54 31.13
CA GLU A 270 -14.41 -10.20 32.43
C GLU A 270 -15.08 -10.90 33.61
N LYS A 271 -16.39 -11.16 33.52
CA LYS A 271 -17.16 -11.90 34.53
C LYS A 271 -17.06 -13.41 34.38
N GLY A 272 -16.40 -13.92 33.34
CA GLY A 272 -16.28 -15.34 33.04
C GLY A 272 -17.53 -15.96 32.40
N ASP A 273 -18.54 -15.16 32.00
CA ASP A 273 -19.75 -15.65 31.32
C ASP A 273 -19.54 -15.65 29.80
N ASN A 274 -18.65 -16.55 29.37
CA ASN A 274 -18.19 -16.61 27.97
C ASN A 274 -19.32 -16.92 26.98
N LEU A 275 -20.34 -17.66 27.40
CA LEU A 275 -21.47 -17.99 26.51
C LEU A 275 -22.33 -16.77 26.21
N LYS A 276 -22.62 -15.90 27.23
CA LYS A 276 -23.31 -14.63 26.98
C LYS A 276 -22.45 -13.68 26.16
N ALA A 277 -21.14 -13.60 26.44
CA ALA A 277 -20.21 -12.80 25.63
C ALA A 277 -20.27 -13.21 24.15
N ALA A 278 -20.24 -14.52 23.86
CA ALA A 278 -20.33 -15.04 22.50
C ALA A 278 -21.61 -14.56 21.77
N ASN A 279 -22.75 -14.60 22.45
CA ASN A 279 -24.03 -14.14 21.88
C ASN A 279 -23.98 -12.63 21.54
N PHE A 280 -23.49 -11.79 22.46
CA PHE A 280 -23.38 -10.35 22.20
C PHE A 280 -22.38 -10.02 21.08
N TYR A 281 -21.26 -10.73 20.97
CA TYR A 281 -20.35 -10.58 19.84
C TYR A 281 -20.98 -11.02 18.51
N ASP A 282 -21.81 -12.09 18.51
CA ASP A 282 -22.48 -12.52 17.29
C ASP A 282 -23.61 -11.53 16.89
N ASP A 283 -24.35 -10.98 17.85
CA ASP A 283 -25.31 -9.91 17.60
C ASP A 283 -24.63 -8.68 17.00
N ALA A 284 -23.50 -8.26 17.56
CA ALA A 284 -22.68 -7.16 17.03
C ALA A 284 -22.20 -7.45 15.60
N ARG A 285 -21.75 -8.69 15.34
CA ARG A 285 -21.33 -9.14 14.00
C ARG A 285 -22.49 -9.07 12.99
N GLN A 286 -23.68 -9.52 13.37
CA GLN A 286 -24.86 -9.47 12.50
C GLN A 286 -25.24 -8.02 12.16
N LEU A 287 -25.15 -7.11 13.14
CA LEU A 287 -25.38 -5.68 12.89
C LEU A 287 -24.30 -5.07 12.01
N GLN A 288 -23.02 -5.47 12.17
CA GLN A 288 -21.93 -5.01 11.29
C GLN A 288 -22.12 -5.49 9.85
N ASP A 289 -22.56 -6.73 9.65
CA ASP A 289 -22.89 -7.26 8.33
C ASP A 289 -24.05 -6.47 7.69
N LYS A 290 -25.10 -6.20 8.47
CA LYS A 290 -26.23 -5.34 8.04
C LYS A 290 -25.75 -3.93 7.67
N LEU A 291 -24.85 -3.33 8.46
CA LEU A 291 -24.27 -2.01 8.18
C LEU A 291 -23.50 -2.04 6.87
N ASN A 292 -22.65 -3.05 6.67
CA ASN A 292 -21.85 -3.22 5.47
C ASN A 292 -22.71 -3.35 4.20
N ILE A 293 -23.86 -4.02 4.30
CA ILE A 293 -24.80 -4.20 3.18
C ILE A 293 -25.58 -2.91 2.89
N LEU A 294 -26.14 -2.26 3.93
CA LEU A 294 -27.00 -1.09 3.77
C LEU A 294 -26.23 0.19 3.43
N TYR A 295 -25.01 0.32 3.92
CA TYR A 295 -24.20 1.52 3.84
C TYR A 295 -22.79 1.19 3.32
N ALA A 296 -22.72 0.65 2.09
CA ALA A 296 -21.47 0.19 1.48
C ALA A 296 -20.38 1.28 1.40
N ASP A 297 -20.79 2.55 1.20
CA ASP A 297 -19.87 3.69 1.10
C ASP A 297 -19.63 4.40 2.45
N SER A 298 -20.16 3.86 3.55
CA SER A 298 -19.94 4.41 4.90
C SER A 298 -18.50 4.17 5.36
N PRO A 299 -17.88 5.12 6.11
CA PRO A 299 -16.59 4.91 6.75
C PRO A 299 -16.64 3.80 7.83
N TYR A 300 -17.83 3.40 8.28
CA TYR A 300 -18.04 2.30 9.22
C TYR A 300 -18.19 0.93 8.56
N ASN A 301 -18.24 0.86 7.22
CA ASN A 301 -18.18 -0.39 6.47
C ASN A 301 -16.83 -1.06 6.68
N SER A 302 -16.81 -2.23 7.32
CA SER A 302 -15.58 -2.96 7.61
C SER A 302 -15.80 -4.47 7.65
N ILE A 303 -15.26 -5.15 6.65
CA ILE A 303 -15.20 -6.62 6.62
C ILE A 303 -14.24 -7.14 7.70
N ASP A 304 -13.17 -6.41 7.97
CA ASP A 304 -12.19 -6.79 8.98
C ASP A 304 -12.79 -6.77 10.39
N ARG A 305 -13.57 -5.72 10.72
CA ARG A 305 -14.30 -5.66 11.99
C ARG A 305 -15.31 -6.80 12.12
N MET A 306 -16.07 -7.07 11.07
CA MET A 306 -17.02 -8.20 11.04
C MET A 306 -16.30 -9.54 11.32
N ASN A 307 -15.13 -9.77 10.69
CA ASN A 307 -14.32 -10.96 10.91
C ASN A 307 -13.73 -11.02 12.34
N ASP A 308 -13.34 -9.89 12.91
CA ASP A 308 -12.85 -9.81 14.30
C ASP A 308 -13.96 -10.15 15.31
N LEU A 309 -15.15 -9.59 15.12
CA LEU A 309 -16.32 -9.93 15.94
C LEU A 309 -16.67 -11.41 15.84
N MET A 310 -16.62 -12.01 14.64
CA MET A 310 -16.79 -13.46 14.45
C MET A 310 -15.74 -14.25 15.22
N ARG A 311 -14.49 -13.85 15.15
CA ARG A 311 -13.39 -14.49 15.90
C ARG A 311 -13.62 -14.39 17.40
N LYS A 312 -13.97 -13.21 17.92
CA LYS A 312 -14.30 -12.97 19.33
C LYS A 312 -15.49 -13.85 19.78
N ALA A 313 -16.56 -13.89 18.99
CA ALA A 313 -17.74 -14.73 19.28
C ALA A 313 -17.36 -16.21 19.37
N GLN A 314 -16.66 -16.75 18.38
CA GLN A 314 -16.23 -18.16 18.38
C GLN A 314 -15.22 -18.47 19.50
N THR A 315 -14.32 -17.53 19.82
CA THR A 315 -13.37 -17.70 20.91
C THR A 315 -14.10 -17.80 22.26
N SER A 316 -15.05 -16.91 22.50
CA SER A 316 -15.86 -16.96 23.72
C SER A 316 -16.74 -18.24 23.78
N ALA A 317 -17.40 -18.59 22.69
CA ALA A 317 -18.25 -19.80 22.63
C ALA A 317 -17.45 -21.10 22.84
N SER A 318 -16.21 -21.14 22.40
CA SER A 318 -15.34 -22.31 22.49
C SER A 318 -14.45 -22.33 23.73
N HIS A 319 -14.60 -21.41 24.68
CA HIS A 319 -13.72 -21.27 25.84
C HIS A 319 -13.55 -22.59 26.63
N ASP A 320 -14.65 -23.19 27.03
CA ASP A 320 -14.62 -24.44 27.81
C ASP A 320 -13.96 -25.60 27.05
N LEU A 321 -14.20 -25.65 25.73
CA LEU A 321 -13.55 -26.63 24.85
C LEU A 321 -12.04 -26.38 24.73
N GLY A 322 -11.63 -25.12 24.68
CA GLY A 322 -10.23 -24.68 24.71
C GLY A 322 -9.53 -25.09 25.99
N GLU A 323 -10.17 -24.87 27.15
CA GLU A 323 -9.66 -25.31 28.46
C GLU A 323 -9.50 -26.85 28.57
N ILE A 324 -10.46 -27.61 28.02
CA ILE A 324 -10.35 -29.07 27.93
C ILE A 324 -9.14 -29.48 27.09
N ILE A 325 -8.95 -28.85 25.92
CA ILE A 325 -7.81 -29.12 25.02
C ILE A 325 -6.49 -28.82 25.73
N ASN A 326 -6.37 -27.66 26.38
CA ASN A 326 -5.17 -27.25 27.11
C ASN A 326 -4.84 -28.23 28.26
N THR A 327 -5.85 -28.56 29.06
CA THR A 327 -5.71 -29.49 30.18
C THR A 327 -5.26 -30.87 29.71
N LEU A 328 -5.92 -31.42 28.69
CA LEU A 328 -5.56 -32.75 28.16
C LEU A 328 -4.17 -32.74 27.53
N ASN A 329 -3.77 -31.69 26.84
CA ASN A 329 -2.44 -31.55 26.24
C ASN A 329 -1.33 -31.59 27.33
N PHE A 330 -1.52 -30.81 28.40
CA PHE A 330 -0.62 -30.84 29.56
C PHE A 330 -0.57 -32.21 30.23
N GLU A 331 -1.73 -32.83 30.42
CA GLU A 331 -1.80 -34.18 31.06
C GLU A 331 -1.16 -35.26 30.20
N ILE A 332 -1.29 -35.22 28.88
CA ILE A 332 -0.63 -36.14 27.96
C ILE A 332 0.89 -36.05 28.13
N ASP A 333 1.47 -34.84 28.13
CA ASP A 333 2.90 -34.64 28.30
C ASP A 333 3.40 -35.17 29.65
N ARG A 334 2.63 -34.92 30.73
CA ARG A 334 2.93 -35.47 32.07
C ARG A 334 2.89 -37.00 32.09
N ASP A 335 1.86 -37.59 31.50
CA ASP A 335 1.67 -39.04 31.51
C ASP A 335 2.74 -39.74 30.64
N LEU A 336 3.10 -39.19 29.49
CA LEU A 336 4.20 -39.70 28.66
C LEU A 336 5.55 -39.62 29.40
N ARG A 337 5.83 -38.49 30.07
CA ARG A 337 7.05 -38.30 30.87
C ARG A 337 7.14 -39.30 32.01
N GLN A 338 6.00 -39.65 32.63
CA GLN A 338 5.90 -40.62 33.71
C GLN A 338 5.77 -42.07 33.22
N ARG A 339 5.87 -42.31 31.92
CA ARG A 339 5.70 -43.63 31.29
C ARG A 339 4.32 -44.27 31.52
N LYS A 340 3.29 -43.45 31.77
CA LYS A 340 1.90 -43.89 31.90
C LYS A 340 1.22 -43.92 30.51
N VAL A 341 1.81 -44.72 29.61
CA VAL A 341 1.47 -44.72 28.17
C VAL A 341 0.00 -45.07 27.94
N SER A 342 -0.60 -45.98 28.68
CA SER A 342 -2.01 -46.36 28.55
C SER A 342 -2.96 -45.18 28.84
N LEU A 343 -2.64 -44.34 29.86
CA LEU A 343 -3.39 -43.15 30.19
C LEU A 343 -3.22 -42.08 29.10
N ALA A 344 -1.99 -41.89 28.62
CA ALA A 344 -1.72 -40.95 27.51
C ALA A 344 -2.49 -41.35 26.25
N LYS A 345 -2.52 -42.64 25.87
CA LYS A 345 -3.27 -43.16 24.71
C LYS A 345 -4.77 -42.80 24.77
N SER A 346 -5.42 -42.96 25.92
CA SER A 346 -6.84 -42.61 26.09
C SER A 346 -7.10 -41.11 25.97
N LYS A 347 -6.20 -40.29 26.53
CA LYS A 347 -6.30 -38.81 26.44
C LYS A 347 -6.03 -38.28 25.03
N ILE A 348 -5.09 -38.92 24.29
CA ILE A 348 -4.84 -38.57 22.87
C ILE A 348 -6.09 -38.76 22.03
N LEU A 349 -6.92 -39.76 22.28
CA LEU A 349 -8.20 -39.93 21.58
C LEU A 349 -9.16 -38.81 21.96
N ARG A 350 -9.34 -38.55 23.24
CA ARG A 350 -10.26 -37.51 23.72
C ARG A 350 -9.90 -36.12 23.21
N ILE A 351 -8.62 -35.75 23.23
CA ILE A 351 -8.17 -34.46 22.72
C ILE A 351 -8.29 -34.38 21.19
N SER A 352 -8.12 -35.49 20.48
CA SER A 352 -8.32 -35.52 19.02
C SER A 352 -9.78 -35.22 18.66
N ASP A 353 -10.75 -35.77 19.38
CA ASP A 353 -12.17 -35.50 19.19
C ASP A 353 -12.50 -34.02 19.54
N ALA A 354 -11.93 -33.51 20.64
CA ALA A 354 -12.11 -32.12 21.04
C ALA A 354 -11.55 -31.14 20.00
N ILE A 355 -10.36 -31.43 19.45
CA ILE A 355 -9.74 -30.64 18.38
C ILE A 355 -10.60 -30.66 17.10
N LEU A 356 -11.14 -31.83 16.73
CA LEU A 356 -12.01 -31.94 15.56
C LEU A 356 -13.25 -31.06 15.72
N ARG A 357 -13.92 -31.16 16.87
CA ARG A 357 -15.06 -30.28 17.19
C ARG A 357 -14.67 -28.80 17.16
N MET A 358 -13.51 -28.42 17.71
CA MET A 358 -13.00 -27.05 17.66
C MET A 358 -12.87 -26.55 16.21
N GLN A 359 -12.33 -27.37 15.32
CA GLN A 359 -12.13 -27.04 13.92
C GLN A 359 -13.44 -26.94 13.12
N GLU A 360 -14.41 -27.81 13.42
CA GLU A 360 -15.69 -27.86 12.72
C GLU A 360 -16.66 -26.79 13.23
N GLU A 361 -16.83 -26.66 14.55
CA GLU A 361 -17.81 -25.75 15.17
C GLU A 361 -17.27 -24.31 15.32
N PHE A 362 -15.95 -24.15 15.56
CA PHE A 362 -15.31 -22.86 15.88
C PHE A 362 -14.02 -22.61 15.07
N PRO A 363 -14.08 -22.61 13.73
CA PRO A 363 -12.88 -22.55 12.89
C PRO A 363 -12.08 -21.25 13.04
N LYS A 364 -12.71 -20.16 13.48
CA LYS A 364 -12.09 -18.85 13.69
C LYS A 364 -11.66 -18.57 15.13
N SER A 365 -11.93 -19.51 16.05
CA SER A 365 -11.53 -19.35 17.46
C SER A 365 -10.02 -19.24 17.63
N SER A 366 -9.58 -18.36 18.53
CA SER A 366 -8.16 -18.27 18.93
C SER A 366 -7.66 -19.52 19.68
N HIS A 367 -8.58 -20.36 20.21
CA HIS A 367 -8.26 -21.64 20.81
C HIS A 367 -7.90 -22.74 19.80
N ASN A 368 -8.09 -22.48 18.50
CA ASN A 368 -7.71 -23.40 17.43
C ASN A 368 -6.21 -23.27 17.11
N ASP A 369 -5.35 -23.72 18.07
CA ASP A 369 -3.90 -23.64 17.95
C ASP A 369 -3.34 -24.67 16.95
N SER A 370 -2.74 -24.19 15.88
CA SER A 370 -2.19 -25.03 14.81
C SER A 370 -1.01 -25.91 15.29
N VAL A 371 -0.22 -25.44 16.26
CA VAL A 371 0.94 -26.19 16.77
C VAL A 371 0.48 -27.37 17.60
N SER A 372 -0.46 -27.17 18.53
CA SER A 372 -1.08 -28.24 19.32
C SER A 372 -1.79 -29.25 18.41
N ASN A 373 -2.49 -28.80 17.40
CA ASN A 373 -3.18 -29.65 16.43
C ASN A 373 -2.20 -30.57 15.68
N VAL A 374 -1.06 -30.06 15.21
CA VAL A 374 -0.01 -30.86 14.55
C VAL A 374 0.59 -31.91 15.51
N LYS A 375 0.88 -31.50 16.74
CA LYS A 375 1.39 -32.43 17.78
C LYS A 375 0.42 -33.58 18.03
N ILE A 376 -0.85 -33.29 18.30
CA ILE A 376 -1.84 -34.30 18.63
C ILE A 376 -2.14 -35.21 17.44
N LYS A 377 -2.23 -34.67 16.24
CA LYS A 377 -2.35 -35.48 15.02
C LYS A 377 -1.20 -36.48 14.88
N TYR A 378 0.03 -36.03 15.15
CA TYR A 378 1.20 -36.88 15.11
C TYR A 378 1.16 -37.93 16.23
N LEU A 379 0.85 -37.57 17.48
CA LEU A 379 0.73 -38.51 18.60
C LEU A 379 -0.36 -39.56 18.37
N ASN A 380 -1.48 -39.17 17.74
CA ASN A 380 -2.53 -40.12 17.37
C ASN A 380 -2.04 -41.10 16.29
N PHE A 381 -1.27 -40.61 15.30
CA PHE A 381 -0.66 -41.45 14.27
C PHE A 381 0.28 -42.51 14.87
N ILE A 382 1.19 -42.10 15.76
CA ILE A 382 2.18 -43.03 16.38
C ILE A 382 1.66 -43.76 17.60
N ARG A 383 0.41 -43.55 18.02
CA ARG A 383 -0.18 -44.00 19.30
C ARG A 383 0.12 -45.45 19.63
N ASN A 384 0.05 -46.37 18.66
CA ASN A 384 0.26 -47.80 18.87
C ASN A 384 1.72 -48.14 19.18
N ASN A 385 2.67 -47.32 18.74
CA ASN A 385 4.11 -47.53 18.91
C ASN A 385 4.69 -46.77 20.10
N LEU A 386 3.90 -45.98 20.84
CA LEU A 386 4.41 -45.11 21.93
C LEU A 386 5.20 -45.88 22.98
N GLU A 387 4.68 -47.02 23.43
CA GLU A 387 5.32 -47.84 24.47
C GLU A 387 6.64 -48.43 23.97
N LEU A 388 6.62 -49.08 22.81
CA LEU A 388 7.80 -49.65 22.19
C LEU A 388 8.91 -48.60 21.97
N VAL A 389 8.55 -47.41 21.51
CA VAL A 389 9.51 -46.30 21.30
C VAL A 389 10.07 -45.84 22.64
N GLN A 390 9.24 -45.60 23.66
CA GLN A 390 9.69 -45.19 24.97
C GLN A 390 10.63 -46.20 25.59
N ASP A 391 10.28 -47.47 25.61
CA ASP A 391 11.12 -48.53 26.16
C ASP A 391 12.48 -48.57 25.47
N ARG A 392 12.50 -48.60 24.15
CA ARG A 392 13.75 -48.59 23.36
C ARG A 392 14.63 -47.38 23.68
N ILE A 393 14.04 -46.20 23.86
CA ILE A 393 14.81 -44.98 24.17
C ILE A 393 15.37 -45.07 25.60
N TYR A 394 14.54 -45.37 26.63
CA TYR A 394 14.98 -45.38 28.01
C TYR A 394 16.07 -46.44 28.30
N GLU A 395 16.05 -47.59 27.64
CA GLU A 395 17.06 -48.63 27.72
C GLU A 395 18.41 -48.21 27.10
N ASN A 396 18.39 -47.20 26.24
CA ASN A 396 19.56 -46.80 25.47
C ASN A 396 20.04 -45.37 25.78
N LEU A 397 19.60 -44.78 26.93
CA LEU A 397 20.08 -43.48 27.40
C LEU A 397 21.14 -43.64 28.47
N ILE A 398 22.27 -42.95 28.32
CA ILE A 398 23.37 -42.89 29.29
C ILE A 398 23.56 -41.44 29.72
N SER A 399 23.88 -41.20 31.00
CA SER A 399 24.23 -39.88 31.50
C SER A 399 25.52 -39.37 30.88
N VAL A 400 25.54 -38.13 30.45
CA VAL A 400 26.75 -37.49 29.90
C VAL A 400 27.67 -37.11 31.06
N PRO A 401 28.94 -37.54 31.07
CA PRO A 401 29.88 -37.22 32.13
C PRO A 401 30.03 -35.70 32.33
N GLY A 402 29.93 -35.25 33.57
CA GLY A 402 30.08 -33.81 33.89
C GLY A 402 28.87 -32.91 33.56
N GLU A 403 27.79 -33.45 32.94
CA GLU A 403 26.61 -32.70 32.56
C GLU A 403 25.36 -33.18 33.33
N PRO A 404 25.09 -32.65 34.52
CA PRO A 404 23.97 -33.09 35.36
C PRO A 404 22.63 -32.94 34.65
N GLY A 405 21.83 -34.01 34.63
CA GLY A 405 20.50 -34.01 34.02
C GLY A 405 20.47 -34.26 32.51
N ILE A 406 21.61 -34.26 31.83
CA ILE A 406 21.70 -34.55 30.38
C ILE A 406 21.97 -36.05 30.20
N ARG A 407 21.11 -36.74 29.47
CA ARG A 407 21.32 -38.12 29.01
C ARG A 407 21.40 -38.15 27.50
N MET A 408 22.31 -38.91 26.95
CA MET A 408 22.53 -39.04 25.51
C MET A 408 22.22 -40.46 25.05
N LEU A 409 21.71 -40.63 23.85
CA LEU A 409 21.54 -41.94 23.22
C LEU A 409 22.92 -42.60 23.08
N LYS A 410 23.05 -43.84 23.55
CA LYS A 410 24.35 -44.57 23.59
C LYS A 410 24.93 -44.86 22.20
N THR A 411 24.09 -44.89 21.15
CA THR A 411 24.47 -45.13 19.76
C THR A 411 24.05 -43.92 18.89
N GLU A 412 24.39 -43.95 17.64
CA GLU A 412 23.73 -43.14 16.61
C GLU A 412 22.24 -43.54 16.51
N VAL A 413 21.38 -42.66 15.96
CA VAL A 413 19.98 -42.99 15.63
C VAL A 413 19.96 -44.02 14.51
N SER A 414 19.40 -45.20 14.77
CA SER A 414 19.25 -46.26 13.76
C SER A 414 18.19 -45.92 12.71
N GLN A 415 18.31 -46.49 11.52
CA GLN A 415 17.32 -46.33 10.44
C GLN A 415 15.93 -46.83 10.88
N ALA A 416 15.83 -47.93 11.62
CA ALA A 416 14.56 -48.43 12.14
C ALA A 416 13.90 -47.42 13.10
N LEU A 417 14.66 -46.81 14.01
CA LEU A 417 14.13 -45.79 14.92
C LEU A 417 13.72 -44.52 14.17
N TYR A 418 14.55 -44.06 13.22
CA TYR A 418 14.25 -42.91 12.40
C TYR A 418 12.94 -43.11 11.62
N SER A 419 12.80 -44.25 10.95
CA SER A 419 11.60 -44.59 10.16
C SER A 419 10.35 -44.66 11.03
N THR A 420 10.46 -45.17 12.26
CA THR A 420 9.33 -45.25 13.19
C THR A 420 8.84 -43.85 13.58
N ILE A 421 9.73 -42.87 13.78
CA ILE A 421 9.40 -41.50 14.21
C ILE A 421 9.00 -40.62 13.04
N ILE A 422 9.70 -40.73 11.91
CA ILE A 422 9.51 -39.83 10.77
C ILE A 422 8.51 -40.38 9.74
N GLY A 423 8.47 -41.72 9.58
CA GLY A 423 7.59 -42.40 8.61
C GLY A 423 8.28 -42.82 7.31
N TYR A 424 9.56 -42.47 7.11
CA TYR A 424 10.37 -42.86 5.95
C TYR A 424 11.86 -42.98 6.32
N ASN A 425 12.65 -43.63 5.45
CA ASN A 425 14.09 -43.75 5.58
C ASN A 425 14.81 -43.03 4.44
N PRO A 426 15.62 -41.97 4.70
CA PRO A 426 16.36 -41.23 3.68
C PRO A 426 17.68 -41.86 3.27
N SER A 427 18.13 -42.88 4.03
CA SER A 427 19.46 -43.46 3.93
C SER A 427 19.73 -44.13 2.58
N ARG A 428 20.95 -44.07 2.10
CA ARG A 428 21.41 -44.75 0.90
C ARG A 428 21.88 -46.17 1.16
N PHE A 429 22.48 -46.39 2.31
CA PHE A 429 22.96 -47.73 2.71
C PHE A 429 21.92 -48.42 3.63
N ILE A 430 20.93 -49.03 3.02
CA ILE A 430 19.77 -49.58 3.73
C ILE A 430 20.16 -50.68 4.73
N GLY A 431 19.57 -50.63 5.93
CA GLY A 431 19.70 -51.65 6.99
C GLY A 431 19.17 -51.12 8.33
N ASP A 432 18.22 -51.84 8.94
CA ASP A 432 17.50 -51.39 10.15
C ASP A 432 18.41 -51.03 11.32
N LEU A 433 19.53 -51.75 11.46
CA LEU A 433 20.53 -51.52 12.51
C LEU A 433 21.67 -50.60 12.09
N LYS A 434 21.67 -50.09 10.87
CA LYS A 434 22.64 -49.07 10.47
C LYS A 434 22.22 -47.71 11.01
N PRO A 435 23.18 -46.78 11.22
CA PRO A 435 22.85 -45.41 11.52
C PRO A 435 22.04 -44.78 10.35
N VAL A 436 21.10 -43.92 10.67
CA VAL A 436 20.47 -43.08 9.61
C VAL A 436 21.50 -42.11 9.07
N GLU A 437 21.59 -42.03 7.73
CA GLU A 437 22.46 -41.10 6.99
C GLU A 437 21.70 -40.44 5.85
N SER A 438 22.30 -39.52 5.13
CA SER A 438 21.60 -38.70 4.12
C SER A 438 20.43 -37.90 4.72
N VAL A 439 20.50 -37.60 5.98
CA VAL A 439 19.57 -36.74 6.74
C VAL A 439 20.21 -35.36 6.90
N ASN A 440 19.49 -34.29 6.56
CA ASN A 440 19.98 -32.95 6.80
C ASN A 440 19.72 -32.49 8.24
N TRP A 441 20.31 -31.37 8.63
CA TRP A 441 20.20 -30.85 10.00
C TRP A 441 18.77 -30.55 10.43
N GLU A 442 17.94 -29.96 9.52
CA GLU A 442 16.53 -29.66 9.81
C GLU A 442 15.70 -30.93 10.03
N GLU A 443 15.98 -31.99 9.28
CA GLU A 443 15.33 -33.30 9.47
C GLU A 443 15.73 -33.97 10.79
N ALA A 444 17.01 -33.87 11.16
CA ALA A 444 17.47 -34.34 12.45
C ALA A 444 16.81 -33.57 13.62
N LYS A 445 16.67 -32.27 13.48
CA LYS A 445 15.94 -31.41 14.43
C LYS A 445 14.45 -31.77 14.49
N MET A 446 13.82 -32.02 13.32
CA MET A 446 12.41 -32.45 13.26
C MET A 446 12.20 -33.79 13.95
N PHE A 447 13.14 -34.73 13.77
CA PHE A 447 13.12 -35.98 14.49
C PHE A 447 13.16 -35.76 16.03
N CYS A 448 14.08 -34.94 16.52
CA CYS A 448 14.17 -34.56 17.93
C CYS A 448 12.86 -33.94 18.44
N LYS A 449 12.24 -33.03 17.66
CA LYS A 449 10.95 -32.42 18.01
C LYS A 449 9.83 -33.46 18.15
N ARG A 450 9.69 -34.38 17.19
CA ARG A 450 8.68 -35.44 17.24
C ARG A 450 8.92 -36.41 18.38
N LEU A 451 10.19 -36.78 18.61
CA LEU A 451 10.55 -37.65 19.74
C LEU A 451 10.29 -36.95 21.07
N SER A 452 10.50 -35.65 21.19
CA SER A 452 10.11 -34.85 22.36
C SER A 452 8.63 -35.02 22.70
N TRP A 453 7.76 -34.98 21.68
CA TRP A 453 6.33 -35.21 21.87
C TRP A 453 6.02 -36.63 22.38
N VAL A 454 6.70 -37.64 21.85
CA VAL A 454 6.53 -39.07 22.26
C VAL A 454 6.99 -39.30 23.68
N MET A 455 8.07 -38.65 24.09
CA MET A 455 8.68 -38.85 25.41
C MET A 455 8.10 -37.93 26.50
N GLY A 456 7.45 -36.85 26.12
CA GLY A 456 7.07 -35.77 27.05
C GLY A 456 8.28 -35.06 27.67
N LEU A 457 9.44 -35.12 27.03
CA LEU A 457 10.73 -34.61 27.49
C LEU A 457 11.32 -33.68 26.43
N LYS A 458 12.22 -32.80 26.81
CA LYS A 458 12.95 -31.97 25.88
C LYS A 458 14.10 -32.75 25.26
N ILE A 459 14.05 -32.96 23.95
CA ILE A 459 15.04 -33.71 23.16
C ILE A 459 15.58 -32.82 22.07
N ARG A 460 16.89 -32.81 21.90
CA ARG A 460 17.62 -32.03 20.92
C ARG A 460 18.90 -32.70 20.45
N LEU A 461 19.52 -32.18 19.44
CA LEU A 461 20.88 -32.54 19.07
C LEU A 461 21.86 -32.17 20.17
N PRO A 462 22.99 -32.92 20.33
CA PRO A 462 24.01 -32.62 21.31
C PRO A 462 24.72 -31.31 21.01
N LYS A 463 25.10 -30.56 22.04
CA LYS A 463 26.08 -29.48 21.90
C LYS A 463 27.48 -30.06 21.79
N GLU A 464 28.41 -29.32 21.20
CA GLU A 464 29.79 -29.78 21.00
C GLU A 464 30.45 -30.24 22.30
N TYR A 465 30.30 -29.51 23.40
CA TYR A 465 30.90 -29.87 24.69
C TYR A 465 30.27 -31.13 25.30
N GLU A 466 28.97 -31.38 25.11
CA GLU A 466 28.29 -32.61 25.58
C GLU A 466 28.81 -33.82 24.80
N PHE A 467 28.99 -33.68 23.51
CA PHE A 467 29.56 -34.73 22.66
C PHE A 467 31.02 -35.05 23.09
N ARG A 468 31.84 -34.01 23.28
CA ARG A 468 33.22 -34.19 23.76
C ARG A 468 33.30 -34.78 25.14
N ALA A 469 32.39 -34.42 26.05
CA ALA A 469 32.28 -35.01 27.38
C ALA A 469 31.93 -36.52 27.31
N ALA A 470 31.04 -36.92 26.41
CA ALA A 470 30.70 -38.32 26.18
C ALA A 470 31.88 -39.15 25.62
N VAL A 471 32.69 -38.58 24.73
CA VAL A 471 33.92 -39.23 24.23
C VAL A 471 34.94 -39.44 25.35
N GLY A 472 35.07 -38.46 26.22
CA GLY A 472 36.06 -38.50 27.31
C GLY A 472 37.51 -38.38 26.84
N SER A 473 38.44 -38.93 27.61
CA SER A 473 39.88 -38.88 27.27
C SER A 473 40.28 -40.04 26.37
N LEU A 474 40.86 -39.74 25.22
CA LEU A 474 41.38 -40.72 24.28
C LEU A 474 42.83 -41.11 24.58
N ARG A 475 43.41 -40.63 25.68
CA ARG A 475 44.80 -40.93 26.05
C ARG A 475 44.94 -42.43 26.36
N PHE A 476 45.86 -43.09 25.64
CA PHE A 476 46.13 -44.53 25.73
C PHE A 476 45.01 -45.46 25.17
N VAL A 477 44.05 -44.94 24.45
CA VAL A 477 43.00 -45.74 23.78
C VAL A 477 43.53 -46.26 22.44
N LYS A 478 43.37 -47.54 22.19
CA LYS A 478 43.60 -48.15 20.87
C LYS A 478 42.32 -48.02 20.04
N LEU A 479 42.23 -46.97 19.23
CA LEU A 479 41.03 -46.60 18.51
C LEU A 479 40.47 -47.69 17.59
N GLU A 480 41.30 -48.59 17.07
CA GLU A 480 40.89 -49.69 16.17
C GLU A 480 39.77 -50.57 16.77
N ASN A 481 39.73 -50.72 18.12
CA ASN A 481 38.73 -51.53 18.80
C ASN A 481 37.37 -50.82 18.95
N PHE A 482 37.36 -49.51 18.89
CA PHE A 482 36.21 -48.66 19.25
C PHE A 482 35.64 -47.88 18.06
N VAL A 483 36.34 -47.77 16.93
CA VAL A 483 36.05 -46.84 15.84
C VAL A 483 35.92 -47.57 14.53
N VAL A 484 34.84 -47.33 13.81
CA VAL A 484 34.67 -47.73 12.40
C VAL A 484 35.27 -46.66 11.51
N SER A 485 36.30 -47.03 10.72
CA SER A 485 37.09 -46.10 9.95
C SER A 485 37.51 -46.67 8.58
N SER A 486 38.37 -46.00 7.84
CA SER A 486 38.87 -46.47 6.56
C SER A 486 39.62 -47.80 6.67
N VAL A 487 40.21 -48.14 7.84
CA VAL A 487 40.89 -49.43 8.04
C VAL A 487 39.92 -50.63 8.11
N ASP A 488 38.64 -50.41 8.39
CA ASP A 488 37.58 -51.42 8.35
C ASP A 488 36.99 -51.59 6.93
N GLY A 489 37.71 -51.19 5.93
CA GLY A 489 37.32 -51.27 4.53
C GLY A 489 36.47 -50.08 4.03
N GLY A 490 36.42 -48.99 4.80
CA GLY A 490 35.74 -47.73 4.41
C GLY A 490 34.26 -47.87 4.11
N LYS A 491 33.56 -48.67 4.91
CA LYS A 491 32.09 -49.00 4.75
C LYS A 491 31.31 -48.73 6.00
N LEU A 492 30.09 -48.22 5.82
CA LEU A 492 29.12 -48.04 6.88
C LEU A 492 28.75 -49.40 7.52
N THR A 493 28.85 -49.50 8.85
CA THR A 493 28.49 -50.71 9.61
C THR A 493 27.20 -50.49 10.40
N ASN A 494 26.74 -51.57 11.10
CA ASN A 494 25.65 -51.44 12.06
C ASN A 494 26.11 -50.61 13.27
N ILE A 495 25.14 -49.93 13.92
CA ILE A 495 25.40 -49.28 15.21
C ILE A 495 25.91 -50.29 16.23
N ALA A 496 26.78 -49.88 17.15
CA ALA A 496 27.36 -50.70 18.18
C ALA A 496 28.11 -51.95 17.65
N SER A 497 28.76 -51.83 16.49
CA SER A 497 29.54 -52.93 15.89
C SER A 497 30.97 -53.04 16.46
N LYS A 498 31.44 -52.07 17.21
CA LYS A 498 32.73 -52.02 17.92
C LYS A 498 32.48 -51.92 19.43
N ASP A 499 33.52 -51.93 20.22
CA ASP A 499 33.44 -51.75 21.67
C ASP A 499 33.02 -50.33 22.05
N PRO A 500 32.33 -50.12 23.20
CA PRO A 500 31.92 -48.77 23.61
C PRO A 500 33.10 -47.96 24.18
N LEU A 501 33.11 -46.65 23.92
CA LEU A 501 34.04 -45.72 24.54
C LEU A 501 33.52 -45.24 25.92
N GLY A 502 34.44 -44.88 26.79
CA GLY A 502 34.16 -44.23 28.08
C GLY A 502 33.07 -44.91 28.91
N GLU A 503 32.01 -44.20 29.20
CA GLU A 503 30.88 -44.64 30.03
C GLU A 503 29.88 -45.56 29.30
N GLY A 504 30.24 -46.13 28.14
CA GLY A 504 29.39 -47.06 27.39
C GLY A 504 28.75 -46.52 26.14
N PHE A 505 29.32 -45.45 25.55
CA PHE A 505 28.87 -44.87 24.28
C PHE A 505 29.53 -45.58 23.09
N TYR A 506 28.75 -45.96 22.11
CA TYR A 506 29.20 -46.58 20.87
C TYR A 506 29.26 -45.52 19.74
N ASP A 507 30.16 -45.75 18.81
CA ASP A 507 30.24 -45.02 17.54
C ASP A 507 30.28 -43.48 17.68
N LEU A 508 30.75 -42.94 18.85
CA LEU A 508 30.98 -41.49 18.98
C LEU A 508 32.05 -41.00 18.02
N LEU A 509 32.93 -41.89 17.63
CA LEU A 509 34.01 -41.63 16.68
C LEU A 509 33.90 -42.63 15.53
N GLY A 510 33.97 -42.13 14.29
CA GLY A 510 33.84 -42.94 13.07
C GLY A 510 32.40 -43.26 12.71
N ASN A 511 32.16 -44.32 11.96
CA ASN A 511 30.90 -44.77 11.36
C ASN A 511 30.20 -43.66 10.60
N VAL A 512 29.40 -42.77 11.25
CA VAL A 512 28.93 -41.52 10.65
C VAL A 512 29.30 -40.30 11.50
N SER A 513 29.64 -39.21 10.90
CA SER A 513 29.79 -37.92 11.59
C SER A 513 28.42 -37.41 12.04
N GLU A 514 28.33 -36.72 13.18
CA GLU A 514 27.04 -36.44 13.78
C GLU A 514 26.72 -34.97 13.89
N TRP A 515 25.48 -34.59 13.47
CA TRP A 515 24.98 -33.24 13.58
C TRP A 515 24.97 -32.76 15.03
N LEU A 516 25.41 -31.51 15.22
CA LEU A 516 25.41 -30.83 16.51
C LEU A 516 24.28 -29.79 16.59
N TYR A 517 23.89 -29.44 17.79
CA TYR A 517 23.00 -28.35 18.09
C TYR A 517 23.62 -27.00 17.65
N SER A 518 22.82 -26.13 17.08
CA SER A 518 23.17 -24.76 16.75
C SER A 518 22.07 -23.82 17.19
N ASP A 519 22.45 -22.74 17.88
CA ASP A 519 21.55 -21.64 18.27
C ASP A 519 21.28 -20.65 17.14
N GLY A 520 21.86 -20.88 15.95
CA GLY A 520 21.86 -19.96 14.82
C GLY A 520 20.50 -19.39 14.49
N VAL A 521 20.41 -18.06 14.51
CA VAL A 521 19.19 -17.28 14.30
C VAL A 521 18.87 -17.13 12.82
N PHE A 522 19.88 -17.31 11.94
CA PHE A 522 19.73 -17.09 10.50
C PHE A 522 19.70 -18.41 9.71
N ASP A 523 18.78 -18.53 8.79
CA ASP A 523 18.58 -19.73 7.95
C ASP A 523 19.78 -20.13 7.09
N ASN A 524 20.72 -19.22 6.85
CA ASN A 524 21.90 -19.44 6.01
C ASN A 524 23.19 -19.70 6.79
N GLU A 525 23.17 -19.74 8.13
CA GLU A 525 24.37 -20.03 8.90
C GLU A 525 24.75 -21.50 8.78
N PRO A 526 26.04 -21.81 8.53
CA PRO A 526 26.48 -23.19 8.50
C PRO A 526 26.36 -23.85 9.87
N VAL A 527 26.01 -25.13 9.86
CA VAL A 527 25.89 -25.97 11.06
C VAL A 527 27.08 -26.90 11.18
N LYS A 528 27.32 -27.40 12.38
CA LYS A 528 28.46 -28.23 12.68
C LYS A 528 28.09 -29.71 12.79
N HIS A 529 29.03 -30.57 12.42
CA HIS A 529 29.01 -32.01 12.74
C HIS A 529 30.39 -32.48 13.21
N ILE A 530 30.43 -33.55 13.99
CA ILE A 530 31.63 -34.00 14.73
C ILE A 530 31.78 -35.53 14.71
N GLY A 531 32.94 -36.03 15.05
CA GLY A 531 33.23 -37.45 15.31
C GLY A 531 33.94 -38.18 14.17
N GLY A 532 33.97 -37.62 12.96
CA GLY A 532 34.49 -38.31 11.76
C GLY A 532 33.54 -39.38 11.24
N HIS A 533 33.95 -40.15 10.23
CA HIS A 533 33.09 -41.13 9.56
C HIS A 533 33.87 -42.35 9.06
N PHE A 534 33.21 -43.39 8.59
CA PHE A 534 33.77 -44.66 8.13
C PHE A 534 34.83 -44.54 7.02
N SER A 535 34.92 -43.44 6.28
CA SER A 535 35.92 -43.22 5.26
C SER A 535 37.14 -42.43 5.74
N ASP A 536 37.11 -41.89 6.97
CA ASP A 536 38.26 -41.16 7.54
C ASP A 536 39.32 -42.12 8.06
N SER A 537 40.60 -41.71 8.08
CA SER A 537 41.65 -42.45 8.75
C SER A 537 41.53 -42.35 10.27
N LEU A 538 42.06 -43.32 10.99
CA LEU A 538 42.11 -43.31 12.46
C LEU A 538 42.79 -42.06 13.03
N GLU A 539 43.85 -41.59 12.35
CA GLU A 539 44.56 -40.38 12.71
C GLU A 539 43.68 -39.13 12.60
N ALA A 540 42.91 -39.00 11.52
CA ALA A 540 41.96 -37.94 11.35
C ALA A 540 40.85 -37.96 12.39
N ILE A 541 40.34 -39.15 12.73
CA ILE A 541 39.27 -39.36 13.74
C ILE A 541 39.77 -39.05 15.14
N TYR A 542 41.03 -39.41 15.48
CA TYR A 542 41.64 -39.12 16.79
C TYR A 542 41.55 -37.62 17.16
N GLY A 543 41.65 -36.72 16.19
CA GLY A 543 41.51 -35.30 16.39
C GLY A 543 40.07 -34.81 16.65
N MET A 544 39.09 -35.71 16.66
CA MET A 544 37.67 -35.37 16.73
C MET A 544 37.28 -34.25 15.76
N PRO A 545 37.35 -34.50 14.47
CA PRO A 545 37.22 -33.44 13.45
C PRO A 545 35.84 -32.78 13.55
N LEU A 546 35.87 -31.47 13.81
CA LEU A 546 34.69 -30.59 13.77
C LEU A 546 34.61 -30.00 12.39
N ARG A 547 33.54 -30.28 11.68
CA ARG A 547 33.31 -29.83 10.31
C ARG A 547 32.07 -28.96 10.24
N VAL A 548 31.97 -28.16 9.20
CA VAL A 548 30.80 -27.31 8.94
C VAL A 548 30.14 -27.75 7.62
N ALA A 549 28.82 -27.63 7.59
CA ALA A 549 28.01 -27.98 6.42
C ALA A 549 26.79 -27.06 6.32
N ASN A 550 26.15 -27.05 5.15
CA ASN A 550 24.90 -26.34 4.99
C ASN A 550 23.77 -27.10 5.72
N ARG A 551 22.82 -26.39 6.31
CA ARG A 551 21.66 -26.99 7.01
C ARG A 551 20.89 -27.98 6.17
N ASN A 552 20.81 -27.76 4.87
CA ASN A 552 20.09 -28.59 3.90
C ASN A 552 20.97 -29.69 3.27
N GLU A 553 22.25 -29.76 3.67
CA GLU A 553 23.17 -30.77 3.14
C GLU A 553 22.78 -32.18 3.56
N ARG A 554 22.71 -33.09 2.59
CA ARG A 554 22.44 -34.52 2.81
C ARG A 554 23.68 -35.28 2.38
N SER A 555 24.33 -35.92 3.33
CA SER A 555 25.53 -36.70 3.09
C SER A 555 25.39 -38.10 3.63
N ARG A 556 25.84 -39.10 2.86
CA ARG A 556 25.96 -40.49 3.31
C ARG A 556 26.97 -40.71 4.46
N LEU A 557 27.69 -39.64 4.79
CA LEU A 557 28.74 -39.67 5.84
C LEU A 557 28.26 -38.99 7.13
N ILE A 558 27.04 -38.43 7.13
CA ILE A 558 26.52 -37.66 8.26
C ILE A 558 25.20 -38.25 8.73
N GLY A 559 25.13 -38.60 10.01
CA GLY A 559 23.94 -38.97 10.75
C GLY A 559 23.78 -38.09 11.98
N PHE A 560 23.21 -38.63 13.05
CA PHE A 560 23.06 -37.89 14.30
C PHE A 560 22.72 -38.83 15.49
N ARG A 561 22.95 -38.34 16.69
CA ARG A 561 22.31 -38.80 17.93
C ARG A 561 21.62 -37.62 18.60
N PHE A 562 20.95 -37.88 19.75
CA PHE A 562 20.24 -36.83 20.48
C PHE A 562 20.57 -36.90 21.97
N VAL A 563 20.27 -35.80 22.66
CA VAL A 563 20.28 -35.71 24.13
C VAL A 563 18.88 -35.44 24.65
N VAL A 564 18.65 -35.86 25.90
CA VAL A 564 17.41 -35.66 26.67
C VAL A 564 17.77 -34.78 27.87
N GLU A 565 17.03 -33.70 28.07
CA GLU A 565 17.11 -32.79 29.21
C GLU A 565 16.07 -33.13 30.29
#